data_87515004f3f89f3869b64e3e5c8a8b2c
#
_entry.id   87515004f3f89f3869b64e3e5c8a8b2c
#
_cell.length_a   1.000
_cell.length_b   1.000
_cell.length_c   1.000
_cell.angle_alpha   90.00
_cell.angle_beta   90.00
_cell.angle_gamma   90.00
#
_symmetry.space_group_name_H-M   'P 1'
#
loop_
_entity.id
_entity.type
_entity.pdbx_description
1 polymer ?
#
loop_
_entity_poly.entity_id
_entity_poly.type
_entity_poly.pdbx_seq_one_letter_code
_entity_poly.pdbx_strand_id
1 'polypeptide(L)'
;LNPEHRTALIMPICNEDVNRVFAGLRATWESVKATGNAKHFDVYILSDSYNPDICVAEQKAWMELIAEVGGEGQIFYRRRRRRVKRKSGNIDDFCRRWGSQYSYMVVLDADSVMTGDCLCGLVRLMEANPNAGIIQSSPKASGMDTLYARCQQFATRVYGPLFTAGLHFWQLGESHYWGHNAIIRVKPFIEHCALAPLPGEGSFAGSILSHDFVEAALMRRAGWGVWIAYDLPGSYEELPPNLLDELKRDRRWCHGNLMNFRLFLVKGMHPVHRAVFLTGVMSYLSAPLWFMFLALSTALQVVHALTEPQYFLQPRQLFPVWPQWRPELAIALFASTMVLLFLPKLLSILLIWCKGTKEYGGFWRVTLSLLLEVLFSVLLA
;
A
#
# COMPACT_ATOMS: atom_id res chain seq x y z
N LEU A 1 17.21 -13.04 18.50
CA LEU A 1 17.63 -13.00 17.10
C LEU A 1 18.92 -13.81 16.92
N ASN A 2 19.02 -14.51 15.80
CA ASN A 2 20.24 -15.26 15.48
C ASN A 2 21.43 -14.30 15.32
N PRO A 3 22.55 -14.50 16.07
CA PRO A 3 23.70 -13.62 16.01
C PRO A 3 24.41 -13.60 14.63
N GLU A 4 24.21 -14.59 13.80
CA GLU A 4 24.79 -14.67 12.45
C GLU A 4 23.99 -13.82 11.42
N HIS A 5 22.76 -13.43 11.75
CA HIS A 5 21.90 -12.68 10.85
C HIS A 5 21.93 -11.18 11.17
N ARG A 6 22.37 -10.40 10.20
CA ARG A 6 22.29 -8.92 10.24
C ARG A 6 21.19 -8.42 9.34
N THR A 7 20.55 -7.35 9.76
CA THR A 7 19.44 -6.71 9.05
C THR A 7 19.79 -5.26 8.73
N ALA A 8 19.67 -4.85 7.47
CA ALA A 8 19.81 -3.46 7.07
C ALA A 8 18.43 -2.76 7.09
N LEU A 9 18.32 -1.66 7.81
CA LEU A 9 17.20 -0.73 7.69
C LEU A 9 17.57 0.28 6.61
N ILE A 10 16.91 0.23 5.44
CA ILE A 10 17.23 1.10 4.31
C ILE A 10 16.12 2.12 4.09
N MET A 11 16.50 3.38 4.07
CA MET A 11 15.58 4.51 3.90
C MET A 11 15.97 5.33 2.66
N PRO A 12 15.38 5.06 1.49
CA PRO A 12 15.56 5.87 0.30
C PRO A 12 14.84 7.21 0.45
N ILE A 13 15.57 8.32 0.30
CA ILE A 13 15.05 9.69 0.40
C ILE A 13 15.38 10.50 -0.85
N CYS A 14 14.57 11.54 -1.14
CA CYS A 14 14.79 12.41 -2.29
C CYS A 14 14.13 13.78 -2.14
N ASN A 15 14.88 14.78 -1.67
CA ASN A 15 14.41 16.14 -1.38
C ASN A 15 13.22 16.17 -0.40
N GLU A 16 13.21 15.27 0.58
CA GLU A 16 12.23 15.24 1.66
C GLU A 16 12.52 16.30 2.72
N ASP A 17 11.57 16.54 3.63
CA ASP A 17 11.80 17.36 4.81
C ASP A 17 12.80 16.67 5.74
N VAL A 18 13.98 17.28 5.86
CA VAL A 18 15.12 16.69 6.59
C VAL A 18 14.78 16.49 8.07
N ASN A 19 14.14 17.48 8.71
CA ASN A 19 13.84 17.40 10.14
C ASN A 19 12.88 16.24 10.42
N ARG A 20 11.87 16.09 9.58
CA ARG A 20 10.86 15.01 9.71
C ARG A 20 11.48 13.62 9.51
N VAL A 21 12.26 13.45 8.45
CA VAL A 21 12.95 12.19 8.14
C VAL A 21 13.85 11.77 9.28
N PHE A 22 14.70 12.66 9.76
CA PHE A 22 15.67 12.33 10.79
C PHE A 22 15.05 12.19 12.19
N ALA A 23 13.95 12.88 12.49
CA ALA A 23 13.17 12.65 13.70
C ALA A 23 12.52 11.25 13.72
N GLY A 24 11.90 10.82 12.60
CA GLY A 24 11.34 9.48 12.46
C GLY A 24 12.41 8.38 12.56
N LEU A 25 13.56 8.60 11.94
CA LEU A 25 14.69 7.67 11.99
C LEU A 25 15.27 7.57 13.40
N ARG A 26 15.40 8.71 14.12
CA ARG A 26 15.80 8.74 15.53
C ARG A 26 14.86 7.90 16.38
N ALA A 27 13.55 8.15 16.29
CA ALA A 27 12.54 7.43 17.06
C ALA A 27 12.61 5.90 16.80
N THR A 28 12.79 5.51 15.53
CA THR A 28 12.95 4.11 15.14
C THR A 28 14.23 3.52 15.76
N TRP A 29 15.36 4.20 15.66
CA TRP A 29 16.63 3.71 16.17
C TRP A 29 16.66 3.62 17.70
N GLU A 30 16.16 4.63 18.40
CA GLU A 30 16.04 4.61 19.88
C GLU A 30 15.15 3.45 20.33
N SER A 31 14.05 3.19 19.60
CA SER A 31 13.18 2.04 19.88
C SER A 31 13.92 0.70 19.66
N VAL A 32 14.75 0.59 18.61
CA VAL A 32 15.59 -0.60 18.39
C VAL A 32 16.59 -0.78 19.53
N LYS A 33 17.24 0.29 19.96
CA LYS A 33 18.18 0.26 21.11
C LYS A 33 17.49 -0.21 22.39
N ALA A 34 16.27 0.25 22.65
CA ALA A 34 15.49 -0.14 23.83
C ALA A 34 15.22 -1.65 23.89
N THR A 35 15.17 -2.36 22.73
CA THR A 35 15.01 -3.82 22.70
C THR A 35 16.28 -4.59 23.09
N GLY A 36 17.44 -3.95 23.21
CA GLY A 36 18.76 -4.59 23.43
C GLY A 36 19.32 -5.32 22.20
N ASN A 37 18.65 -5.23 21.04
CA ASN A 37 19.03 -5.94 19.81
C ASN A 37 19.71 -5.06 18.76
N ALA A 38 20.11 -3.83 19.09
CA ALA A 38 20.70 -2.87 18.15
C ALA A 38 21.89 -3.43 17.34
N LYS A 39 22.68 -4.31 17.95
CA LYS A 39 23.85 -4.96 17.29
C LYS A 39 23.50 -5.78 16.04
N HIS A 40 22.22 -6.17 15.84
CA HIS A 40 21.75 -6.92 14.68
C HIS A 40 21.29 -6.03 13.53
N PHE A 41 21.23 -4.70 13.76
CA PHE A 41 20.70 -3.75 12.80
C PHE A 41 21.74 -2.71 12.41
N ASP A 42 21.74 -2.36 11.13
CA ASP A 42 22.42 -1.19 10.59
C ASP A 42 21.43 -0.34 9.82
N VAL A 43 21.63 0.96 9.82
CA VAL A 43 20.77 1.93 9.13
C VAL A 43 21.49 2.52 7.94
N TYR A 44 20.84 2.55 6.78
CA TYR A 44 21.35 3.17 5.57
C TYR A 44 20.38 4.24 5.07
N ILE A 45 20.80 5.50 5.15
CA ILE A 45 20.10 6.62 4.55
C ILE A 45 20.58 6.74 3.10
N LEU A 46 19.69 6.39 2.16
CA LEU A 46 20.02 6.28 0.75
C LEU A 46 19.48 7.51 -0.01
N SER A 47 20.27 8.58 -0.05
CA SER A 47 19.85 9.86 -0.66
C SER A 47 19.99 9.85 -2.18
N ASP A 48 18.90 10.26 -2.84
CA ASP A 48 18.80 10.65 -4.24
C ASP A 48 18.55 12.16 -4.40
N SER A 49 18.75 12.93 -3.33
CA SER A 49 18.50 14.37 -3.30
C SER A 49 19.44 15.11 -4.27
N TYR A 50 18.89 16.09 -4.95
CA TYR A 50 19.59 16.90 -5.95
C TYR A 50 19.58 18.40 -5.64
N ASN A 51 18.74 18.85 -4.70
CA ASN A 51 18.79 20.21 -4.18
C ASN A 51 20.03 20.35 -3.28
N PRO A 52 20.97 21.27 -3.58
CA PRO A 52 22.23 21.41 -2.82
C PRO A 52 21.98 21.71 -1.34
N ASP A 53 21.03 22.58 -1.01
CA ASP A 53 20.73 22.98 0.36
C ASP A 53 20.20 21.79 1.18
N ILE A 54 19.32 21.01 0.57
CA ILE A 54 18.81 19.77 1.19
C ILE A 54 19.94 18.76 1.37
N CYS A 55 20.83 18.59 0.39
CA CYS A 55 21.95 17.67 0.50
C CYS A 55 22.89 18.02 1.65
N VAL A 56 23.15 19.30 1.88
CA VAL A 56 23.97 19.76 3.01
C VAL A 56 23.22 19.57 4.32
N ALA A 57 21.95 19.90 4.36
CA ALA A 57 21.09 19.68 5.54
C ALA A 57 21.00 18.21 5.94
N GLU A 58 20.83 17.29 4.97
CA GLU A 58 20.84 15.84 5.20
C GLU A 58 22.15 15.36 5.83
N GLN A 59 23.30 15.81 5.31
CA GLN A 59 24.61 15.44 5.85
C GLN A 59 24.79 15.95 7.28
N LYS A 60 24.40 17.20 7.55
CA LYS A 60 24.46 17.79 8.89
C LYS A 60 23.57 17.00 9.84
N ALA A 61 22.32 16.76 9.49
CA ALA A 61 21.36 16.01 10.31
C ALA A 61 21.82 14.57 10.58
N TRP A 62 22.48 13.92 9.61
CA TRP A 62 23.09 12.60 9.79
C TRP A 62 24.22 12.63 10.84
N MET A 63 25.12 13.61 10.77
CA MET A 63 26.20 13.77 11.75
C MET A 63 25.67 14.04 13.15
N GLU A 64 24.67 14.92 13.27
CA GLU A 64 23.99 15.22 14.53
C GLU A 64 23.30 13.98 15.11
N LEU A 65 22.56 13.23 14.27
CA LEU A 65 21.91 11.99 14.68
C LEU A 65 22.91 10.97 15.25
N ILE A 66 24.02 10.72 14.54
CA ILE A 66 25.04 9.77 15.02
C ILE A 66 25.57 10.17 16.39
N ALA A 67 25.90 11.47 16.58
CA ALA A 67 26.41 11.96 17.84
C ALA A 67 25.39 11.83 18.99
N GLU A 68 24.11 12.12 18.72
CA GLU A 68 23.05 12.06 19.72
C GLU A 68 22.71 10.62 20.16
N VAL A 69 22.62 9.71 19.20
CA VAL A 69 22.17 8.34 19.49
C VAL A 69 23.33 7.35 19.67
N GLY A 70 24.60 7.76 19.53
CA GLY A 70 25.76 6.87 19.58
C GLY A 70 25.71 5.82 18.47
N GLY A 71 25.37 6.27 17.25
CA GLY A 71 25.18 5.39 16.09
C GLY A 71 26.42 5.19 15.22
N GLU A 72 27.63 5.47 15.74
CA GLU A 72 28.87 5.30 15.00
C GLU A 72 29.06 3.84 14.55
N GLY A 73 29.39 3.68 13.26
CA GLY A 73 29.58 2.35 12.67
C GLY A 73 28.30 1.55 12.42
N GLN A 74 27.12 2.11 12.71
CA GLN A 74 25.81 1.47 12.48
C GLN A 74 24.84 2.32 11.67
N ILE A 75 25.01 3.65 11.61
CA ILE A 75 24.16 4.56 10.83
C ILE A 75 24.97 5.19 9.72
N PHE A 76 24.65 4.84 8.50
CA PHE A 76 25.37 5.23 7.30
C PHE A 76 24.54 6.16 6.41
N TYR A 77 25.19 7.15 5.82
CA TYR A 77 24.61 8.03 4.82
C TYR A 77 25.34 7.85 3.48
N ARG A 78 24.56 7.67 2.41
CA ARG A 78 25.11 7.59 1.06
C ARG A 78 24.25 8.39 0.10
N ARG A 79 24.87 9.30 -0.65
CA ARG A 79 24.25 10.03 -1.74
C ARG A 79 24.68 9.49 -3.11
N ARG A 80 23.71 9.21 -3.95
CA ARG A 80 23.91 8.75 -5.32
C ARG A 80 24.00 9.95 -6.28
N ARG A 81 25.02 9.97 -7.17
CA ARG A 81 25.16 11.05 -8.16
C ARG A 81 24.17 10.95 -9.33
N ARG A 82 23.83 9.73 -9.76
CA ARG A 82 22.88 9.45 -10.86
C ARG A 82 21.66 8.74 -10.32
N ARG A 83 20.52 9.37 -10.47
CA ARG A 83 19.21 8.88 -10.03
C ARG A 83 18.59 7.97 -11.10
N VAL A 84 19.15 6.79 -11.33
CA VAL A 84 18.65 5.79 -12.27
C VAL A 84 17.58 4.94 -11.58
N LYS A 85 16.43 4.71 -12.23
CA LYS A 85 15.29 3.91 -11.69
C LYS A 85 14.75 4.37 -10.34
N ARG A 86 14.96 5.63 -9.93
CA ARG A 86 14.42 6.22 -8.69
C ARG A 86 14.64 5.29 -7.46
N LYS A 87 13.57 5.05 -6.66
CA LYS A 87 13.62 4.24 -5.43
C LYS A 87 14.12 2.82 -5.69
N SER A 88 13.54 2.10 -6.66
CA SER A 88 13.97 0.72 -6.96
C SER A 88 15.45 0.63 -7.35
N GLY A 89 15.95 1.57 -8.18
CA GLY A 89 17.36 1.62 -8.52
C GLY A 89 18.27 2.06 -7.36
N ASN A 90 17.74 2.77 -6.36
CA ASN A 90 18.45 3.13 -5.15
C ASN A 90 18.64 1.90 -4.24
N ILE A 91 17.61 1.09 -4.11
CA ILE A 91 17.64 -0.20 -3.41
C ILE A 91 18.58 -1.19 -4.14
N ASP A 92 18.49 -1.27 -5.46
CA ASP A 92 19.38 -2.13 -6.29
C ASP A 92 20.84 -1.76 -6.11
N ASP A 93 21.19 -0.46 -6.09
CA ASP A 93 22.56 0.00 -5.83
C ASP A 93 23.05 -0.35 -4.42
N PHE A 94 22.18 -0.27 -3.40
CA PHE A 94 22.49 -0.77 -2.06
C PHE A 94 22.76 -2.28 -2.06
N CYS A 95 21.87 -3.05 -2.68
CA CYS A 95 22.00 -4.50 -2.75
C CYS A 95 23.32 -4.94 -3.41
N ARG A 96 23.73 -4.27 -4.51
CA ARG A 96 25.00 -4.57 -5.20
C ARG A 96 26.23 -4.24 -4.39
N ARG A 97 26.19 -3.19 -3.55
CA ARG A 97 27.37 -2.72 -2.80
C ARG A 97 27.52 -3.42 -1.46
N TRP A 98 26.44 -3.57 -0.72
CA TRP A 98 26.45 -4.01 0.66
C TRP A 98 25.53 -5.20 0.95
N GLY A 99 24.67 -5.57 0.00
CA GLY A 99 23.65 -6.60 0.23
C GLY A 99 24.21 -7.94 0.70
N SER A 100 25.42 -8.31 0.26
CA SER A 100 26.08 -9.56 0.68
C SER A 100 26.43 -9.62 2.19
N GLN A 101 26.43 -8.48 2.87
CA GLN A 101 26.72 -8.39 4.31
C GLN A 101 25.46 -8.64 5.18
N TYR A 102 24.29 -8.70 4.57
CA TYR A 102 23.01 -8.77 5.28
C TYR A 102 22.19 -9.97 4.85
N SER A 103 21.62 -10.66 5.83
CA SER A 103 20.63 -11.71 5.59
C SER A 103 19.28 -11.12 5.19
N TYR A 104 18.92 -9.98 5.81
CA TYR A 104 17.64 -9.30 5.61
C TYR A 104 17.84 -7.80 5.40
N MET A 105 16.87 -7.18 4.72
CA MET A 105 16.71 -5.73 4.69
C MET A 105 15.27 -5.36 5.00
N VAL A 106 15.07 -4.25 5.70
CA VAL A 106 13.77 -3.61 5.89
C VAL A 106 13.77 -2.31 5.11
N VAL A 107 12.83 -2.17 4.17
CA VAL A 107 12.68 -0.94 3.39
C VAL A 107 11.75 0.00 4.13
N LEU A 108 12.19 1.23 4.36
CA LEU A 108 11.42 2.31 4.97
C LEU A 108 11.17 3.41 3.94
N ASP A 109 10.02 4.06 3.98
CA ASP A 109 9.84 5.34 3.30
C ASP A 109 10.27 6.49 4.21
N ALA A 110 10.39 7.69 3.65
CA ALA A 110 10.82 8.89 4.38
C ALA A 110 9.89 9.29 5.54
N ASP A 111 8.65 8.82 5.52
CA ASP A 111 7.59 9.02 6.50
C ASP A 111 7.30 7.78 7.34
N SER A 112 8.04 6.70 7.13
CA SER A 112 7.88 5.45 7.88
C SER A 112 8.53 5.54 9.25
N VAL A 113 7.79 5.09 10.27
CA VAL A 113 8.31 4.88 11.63
C VAL A 113 7.96 3.47 12.08
N MET A 114 8.97 2.72 12.52
CA MET A 114 8.77 1.37 13.04
C MET A 114 9.36 1.22 14.43
N THR A 115 8.63 0.54 15.32
CA THR A 115 9.15 0.22 16.65
C THR A 115 10.19 -0.90 16.59
N GLY A 116 11.12 -0.88 17.53
CA GLY A 116 12.12 -1.94 17.66
C GLY A 116 11.50 -3.32 17.85
N ASP A 117 10.40 -3.42 18.58
CA ASP A 117 9.67 -4.69 18.77
C ASP A 117 9.08 -5.20 17.45
N CYS A 118 8.53 -4.31 16.62
CA CYS A 118 8.04 -4.66 15.29
C CYS A 118 9.19 -5.18 14.41
N LEU A 119 10.30 -4.47 14.36
CA LEU A 119 11.49 -4.88 13.59
C LEU A 119 12.05 -6.22 14.07
N CYS A 120 12.19 -6.41 15.37
CA CYS A 120 12.60 -7.71 15.94
C CYS A 120 11.58 -8.82 15.65
N GLY A 121 10.27 -8.47 15.67
CA GLY A 121 9.19 -9.40 15.31
C GLY A 121 9.30 -9.86 13.86
N LEU A 122 9.52 -8.95 12.92
CA LEU A 122 9.74 -9.28 11.51
C LEU A 122 10.95 -10.18 11.30
N VAL A 123 12.08 -9.90 11.98
CA VAL A 123 13.27 -10.76 11.89
C VAL A 123 12.98 -12.16 12.42
N ARG A 124 12.31 -12.29 13.58
CA ARG A 124 11.92 -13.60 14.13
C ARG A 124 11.00 -14.37 13.18
N LEU A 125 10.05 -13.70 12.54
CA LEU A 125 9.18 -14.31 11.52
C LEU A 125 9.99 -14.83 10.33
N MET A 126 10.99 -14.06 9.85
CA MET A 126 11.89 -14.51 8.78
C MET A 126 12.75 -15.69 9.18
N GLU A 127 13.27 -15.69 10.42
CA GLU A 127 14.07 -16.80 10.96
C GLU A 127 13.26 -18.09 11.12
N ALA A 128 12.00 -17.95 11.59
CA ALA A 128 11.09 -19.06 11.76
C ALA A 128 10.55 -19.63 10.42
N ASN A 129 10.61 -18.86 9.34
CA ASN A 129 10.06 -19.23 8.04
C ASN A 129 11.13 -19.17 6.95
N PRO A 130 11.97 -20.20 6.79
CA PRO A 130 13.10 -20.19 5.83
C PRO A 130 12.69 -19.97 4.37
N ASN A 131 11.45 -20.33 4.01
CA ASN A 131 10.88 -20.19 2.67
C ASN A 131 10.23 -18.82 2.43
N ALA A 132 10.16 -17.94 3.43
CA ALA A 132 9.65 -16.59 3.26
C ALA A 132 10.72 -15.70 2.60
N GLY A 133 10.35 -15.05 1.51
CA GLY A 133 11.17 -14.08 0.81
C GLY A 133 10.87 -12.64 1.23
N ILE A 134 9.58 -12.32 1.43
CA ILE A 134 9.10 -11.01 1.91
C ILE A 134 8.04 -11.22 2.98
N ILE A 135 8.12 -10.42 4.05
CA ILE A 135 7.05 -10.32 5.06
C ILE A 135 6.71 -8.83 5.21
N GLN A 136 5.51 -8.47 4.77
CA GLN A 136 4.95 -7.14 4.85
C GLN A 136 4.30 -6.93 6.21
N SER A 137 4.63 -5.87 6.95
CA SER A 137 3.84 -5.44 8.10
C SER A 137 2.59 -4.68 7.64
N SER A 138 1.66 -4.43 8.55
CA SER A 138 0.47 -3.61 8.29
C SER A 138 0.66 -2.20 8.88
N PRO A 139 1.17 -1.21 8.12
CA PRO A 139 1.37 0.13 8.64
C PRO A 139 0.05 0.78 9.05
N LYS A 140 0.08 1.51 10.16
CA LYS A 140 -1.04 2.33 10.62
C LYS A 140 -0.76 3.78 10.28
N ALA A 141 -1.73 4.43 9.64
CA ALA A 141 -1.64 5.85 9.35
C ALA A 141 -1.63 6.68 10.64
N SER A 142 -0.70 7.63 10.73
CA SER A 142 -0.57 8.54 11.89
C SER A 142 0.16 9.84 11.49
N GLY A 143 0.24 10.80 12.42
CA GLY A 143 1.12 11.96 12.32
C GLY A 143 0.51 13.21 11.70
N MET A 144 -0.64 13.18 11.03
CA MET A 144 -1.25 14.33 10.39
C MET A 144 -2.53 14.80 11.09
N ASP A 145 -2.71 16.15 11.18
CA ASP A 145 -3.78 16.77 11.96
C ASP A 145 -4.91 17.40 11.14
N THR A 146 -4.81 17.42 9.81
CA THR A 146 -5.90 17.93 8.96
C THR A 146 -7.14 17.04 9.07
N LEU A 147 -8.33 17.62 8.88
CA LEU A 147 -9.58 16.87 8.91
C LEU A 147 -9.56 15.69 7.91
N TYR A 148 -9.04 15.93 6.72
CA TYR A 148 -8.89 14.91 5.67
C TYR A 148 -8.03 13.73 6.15
N ALA A 149 -6.81 14.01 6.63
CA ALA A 149 -5.90 12.99 7.12
C ALA A 149 -6.45 12.26 8.34
N ARG A 150 -7.13 12.96 9.26
CA ARG A 150 -7.77 12.34 10.44
C ARG A 150 -8.89 11.37 10.08
N CYS A 151 -9.69 11.69 9.05
CA CYS A 151 -10.69 10.75 8.53
C CYS A 151 -10.03 9.51 7.92
N GLN A 152 -8.94 9.67 7.18
CA GLN A 152 -8.18 8.56 6.62
C GLN A 152 -7.50 7.71 7.71
N GLN A 153 -6.89 8.35 8.71
CA GLN A 153 -6.31 7.67 9.88
C GLN A 153 -7.36 6.87 10.64
N PHE A 154 -8.56 7.43 10.82
CA PHE A 154 -9.68 6.71 11.42
C PHE A 154 -10.06 5.48 10.59
N ALA A 155 -10.23 5.63 9.28
CA ALA A 155 -10.56 4.53 8.37
C ALA A 155 -9.50 3.42 8.42
N THR A 156 -8.22 3.76 8.34
CA THR A 156 -7.11 2.80 8.42
C THR A 156 -7.08 2.07 9.76
N ARG A 157 -7.32 2.79 10.86
CA ARG A 157 -7.31 2.20 12.21
C ARG A 157 -8.52 1.30 12.48
N VAL A 158 -9.70 1.65 11.95
CA VAL A 158 -10.96 0.94 12.22
C VAL A 158 -11.16 -0.21 11.22
N TYR A 159 -10.96 0.04 9.93
CA TYR A 159 -11.20 -0.95 8.88
C TYR A 159 -9.96 -1.76 8.50
N GLY A 160 -8.79 -1.16 8.66
CA GLY A 160 -7.49 -1.77 8.28
C GLY A 160 -7.28 -3.17 8.84
N PRO A 161 -7.49 -3.43 10.14
CA PRO A 161 -7.27 -4.76 10.71
C PRO A 161 -8.13 -5.87 10.08
N LEU A 162 -9.40 -5.59 9.78
CA LEU A 162 -10.27 -6.56 9.10
C LEU A 162 -9.85 -6.74 7.64
N PHE A 163 -9.52 -5.64 6.96
CA PHE A 163 -9.10 -5.65 5.57
C PHE A 163 -7.79 -6.42 5.37
N THR A 164 -6.77 -6.16 6.19
CA THR A 164 -5.46 -6.84 6.08
C THR A 164 -5.53 -8.30 6.50
N ALA A 165 -6.37 -8.64 7.48
CA ALA A 165 -6.65 -10.04 7.82
C ALA A 165 -7.35 -10.77 6.66
N GLY A 166 -8.29 -10.10 5.97
CA GLY A 166 -8.93 -10.62 4.76
C GLY A 166 -7.94 -10.82 3.61
N LEU A 167 -7.03 -9.86 3.38
CA LEU A 167 -5.96 -10.01 2.40
C LEU A 167 -5.05 -11.21 2.73
N HIS A 168 -4.63 -11.32 3.97
CA HIS A 168 -3.82 -12.47 4.43
C HIS A 168 -4.55 -13.79 4.19
N PHE A 169 -5.86 -13.87 4.50
CA PHE A 169 -6.64 -15.10 4.38
C PHE A 169 -6.73 -15.61 2.94
N TRP A 170 -6.95 -14.75 1.95
CA TRP A 170 -7.10 -15.21 0.57
C TRP A 170 -5.79 -15.28 -0.21
N GLN A 171 -4.75 -14.53 0.20
CA GLN A 171 -3.45 -14.51 -0.48
C GLN A 171 -2.45 -15.50 0.10
N LEU A 172 -2.47 -15.70 1.42
CA LEU A 172 -1.49 -16.54 2.13
C LEU A 172 -0.04 -16.19 1.72
N GLY A 173 0.74 -17.19 1.30
CA GLY A 173 2.14 -17.04 0.85
C GLY A 173 2.32 -16.40 -0.53
N GLU A 174 1.26 -15.94 -1.18
CA GLU A 174 1.21 -15.24 -2.45
C GLU A 174 0.82 -13.76 -2.30
N SER A 175 1.03 -13.17 -1.14
CA SER A 175 0.69 -11.78 -0.86
C SER A 175 1.51 -10.81 -1.72
N HIS A 176 1.05 -9.58 -1.79
CA HIS A 176 1.81 -8.52 -2.43
C HIS A 176 2.63 -7.72 -1.41
N TYR A 177 3.59 -6.97 -1.89
CA TYR A 177 4.44 -6.08 -1.15
C TYR A 177 4.06 -4.62 -1.47
N TRP A 178 4.03 -3.74 -0.48
CA TRP A 178 3.59 -2.35 -0.63
C TRP A 178 4.75 -1.35 -0.81
N GLY A 179 5.97 -1.87 -0.93
CA GLY A 179 7.14 -1.04 -1.21
C GLY A 179 7.86 -0.48 0.02
N HIS A 180 7.29 -0.59 1.21
CA HIS A 180 7.90 -0.12 2.48
C HIS A 180 7.37 -0.90 3.69
N ASN A 181 8.00 -0.70 4.85
CA ASN A 181 7.66 -1.33 6.12
C ASN A 181 7.55 -2.87 6.03
N ALA A 182 8.42 -3.46 5.26
CA ALA A 182 8.51 -4.89 5.06
C ALA A 182 9.93 -5.39 5.17
N ILE A 183 10.10 -6.61 5.69
CA ILE A 183 11.38 -7.30 5.70
C ILE A 183 11.52 -8.19 4.47
N ILE A 184 12.69 -8.15 3.86
CA ILE A 184 13.01 -8.85 2.62
C ILE A 184 14.27 -9.67 2.83
N ARG A 185 14.27 -10.93 2.40
CA ARG A 185 15.48 -11.76 2.35
C ARG A 185 16.34 -11.29 1.19
N VAL A 186 17.56 -10.82 1.50
CA VAL A 186 18.41 -10.09 0.54
C VAL A 186 18.88 -10.97 -0.62
N LYS A 187 19.36 -12.17 -0.33
CA LYS A 187 19.94 -13.05 -1.36
C LYS A 187 18.93 -13.36 -2.48
N PRO A 188 17.74 -13.93 -2.22
CA PRO A 188 16.77 -14.22 -3.29
C PRO A 188 16.25 -12.95 -3.96
N PHE A 189 16.17 -11.82 -3.25
CA PHE A 189 15.77 -10.56 -3.84
C PHE A 189 16.76 -10.11 -4.93
N ILE A 190 18.06 -10.17 -4.65
CA ILE A 190 19.12 -9.84 -5.61
C ILE A 190 19.08 -10.79 -6.81
N GLU A 191 18.87 -12.08 -6.58
CA GLU A 191 18.90 -13.11 -7.62
C GLU A 191 17.68 -13.06 -8.56
N HIS A 192 16.51 -12.65 -8.06
CA HIS A 192 15.25 -12.86 -8.79
C HIS A 192 14.42 -11.59 -9.03
N CYS A 193 14.64 -10.49 -8.29
CA CYS A 193 13.79 -9.31 -8.35
C CYS A 193 14.36 -8.17 -9.21
N ALA A 194 15.33 -8.45 -10.09
CA ALA A 194 15.84 -7.46 -11.02
C ALA A 194 14.76 -7.02 -12.01
N LEU A 195 14.50 -5.70 -12.05
CA LEU A 195 13.45 -5.12 -12.88
C LEU A 195 14.03 -4.65 -14.23
N ALA A 196 13.62 -5.32 -15.30
CA ALA A 196 13.85 -4.83 -16.66
C ALA A 196 12.81 -3.75 -17.01
N PRO A 197 13.19 -2.74 -17.82
CA PRO A 197 12.20 -1.80 -18.34
C PRO A 197 11.21 -2.53 -19.26
N LEU A 198 9.95 -2.09 -19.23
CA LEU A 198 8.92 -2.63 -20.13
C LEU A 198 9.24 -2.20 -21.57
N PRO A 199 9.19 -3.14 -22.55
CA PRO A 199 9.51 -2.87 -23.94
C PRO A 199 8.48 -1.96 -24.62
N GLY A 200 8.89 -1.28 -25.71
CA GLY A 200 8.03 -0.42 -26.53
C GLY A 200 8.24 1.06 -26.24
N GLU A 201 7.36 1.88 -26.82
CA GLU A 201 7.34 3.33 -26.71
C GLU A 201 6.01 3.81 -26.11
N GLY A 202 6.01 5.06 -25.58
CA GLY A 202 4.82 5.69 -25.01
C GLY A 202 4.68 5.52 -23.49
N SER A 203 3.52 5.93 -22.98
CA SER A 203 3.27 6.11 -21.53
C SER A 203 3.33 4.84 -20.69
N PHE A 204 3.16 3.67 -21.30
CA PHE A 204 3.15 2.38 -20.60
C PHE A 204 4.43 1.56 -20.84
N ALA A 205 5.48 2.17 -21.38
CA ALA A 205 6.79 1.57 -21.60
C ALA A 205 7.86 2.20 -20.68
N GLY A 206 9.02 1.56 -20.57
CA GLY A 206 10.13 2.06 -19.76
C GLY A 206 10.16 1.52 -18.34
N SER A 207 10.73 2.29 -17.42
CA SER A 207 10.92 1.85 -16.03
C SER A 207 9.60 1.64 -15.30
N ILE A 208 9.44 0.49 -14.65
CA ILE A 208 8.26 0.14 -13.86
C ILE A 208 8.12 1.12 -12.67
N LEU A 209 6.95 1.73 -12.53
CA LEU A 209 6.68 2.73 -11.49
C LEU A 209 6.22 2.08 -10.18
N SER A 210 5.26 1.18 -10.22
CA SER A 210 4.83 0.38 -9.05
C SER A 210 5.60 -0.93 -9.03
N HIS A 211 6.88 -0.83 -8.69
CA HIS A 211 7.84 -1.93 -8.74
C HIS A 211 7.58 -3.00 -7.67
N ASP A 212 7.03 -2.61 -6.55
CA ASP A 212 6.72 -3.39 -5.36
C ASP A 212 5.85 -4.61 -5.64
N PHE A 213 4.73 -4.43 -6.35
CA PHE A 213 3.86 -5.53 -6.77
C PHE A 213 4.58 -6.51 -7.71
N VAL A 214 5.47 -5.99 -8.56
CA VAL A 214 6.24 -6.81 -9.49
C VAL A 214 7.33 -7.59 -8.78
N GLU A 215 8.03 -6.97 -7.83
CA GLU A 215 9.03 -7.63 -6.98
C GLU A 215 8.42 -8.79 -6.18
N ALA A 216 7.22 -8.59 -5.59
CA ALA A 216 6.49 -9.66 -4.93
C ALA A 216 6.15 -10.82 -5.89
N ALA A 217 5.66 -10.50 -7.07
CA ALA A 217 5.33 -11.50 -8.09
C ALA A 217 6.57 -12.28 -8.59
N LEU A 218 7.72 -11.61 -8.75
CA LEU A 218 8.98 -12.23 -9.12
C LEU A 218 9.54 -13.10 -7.99
N MET A 219 9.47 -12.65 -6.76
CA MET A 219 9.85 -13.41 -5.58
C MET A 219 9.05 -14.72 -5.50
N ARG A 220 7.72 -14.62 -5.66
CA ARG A 220 6.85 -15.81 -5.68
C ARG A 220 7.11 -16.72 -6.87
N ARG A 221 7.38 -16.17 -8.05
CA ARG A 221 7.77 -16.92 -9.25
C ARG A 221 9.04 -17.75 -9.03
N ALA A 222 9.96 -17.24 -8.22
CA ALA A 222 11.19 -17.94 -7.82
C ALA A 222 10.98 -18.98 -6.71
N GLY A 223 9.74 -19.19 -6.24
CA GLY A 223 9.40 -20.20 -5.23
C GLY A 223 9.39 -19.68 -3.79
N TRP A 224 9.68 -18.39 -3.55
CA TRP A 224 9.68 -17.79 -2.22
C TRP A 224 8.30 -17.27 -1.84
N GLY A 225 7.91 -17.46 -0.58
CA GLY A 225 6.65 -16.96 -0.05
C GLY A 225 6.70 -15.45 0.21
N VAL A 226 5.58 -14.79 -0.06
CA VAL A 226 5.35 -13.36 0.27
C VAL A 226 4.14 -13.30 1.20
N TRP A 227 4.34 -12.81 2.42
CA TRP A 227 3.34 -12.86 3.48
C TRP A 227 2.98 -11.47 4.00
N ILE A 228 1.79 -11.32 4.59
CA ILE A 228 1.40 -10.14 5.37
C ILE A 228 1.31 -10.53 6.85
N ALA A 229 2.11 -9.89 7.70
CA ALA A 229 2.00 -9.96 9.16
C ALA A 229 0.99 -8.90 9.62
N TYR A 230 -0.31 -9.20 9.48
CA TYR A 230 -1.42 -8.26 9.68
C TYR A 230 -1.64 -7.90 11.15
N ASP A 231 -1.20 -8.74 12.07
CA ASP A 231 -1.38 -8.61 13.52
C ASP A 231 -0.13 -8.07 14.25
N LEU A 232 0.98 -7.82 13.53
CA LEU A 232 2.20 -7.28 14.11
C LEU A 232 2.09 -5.77 14.32
N PRO A 233 2.05 -5.27 15.58
CA PRO A 233 1.94 -3.85 15.87
C PRO A 233 3.28 -3.12 15.70
N GLY A 234 3.23 -1.77 15.69
CA GLY A 234 4.42 -0.93 15.75
C GLY A 234 4.97 -0.50 14.39
N SER A 235 4.19 -0.62 13.33
CA SER A 235 4.49 -0.08 12.00
C SER A 235 3.57 1.11 11.72
N TYR A 236 4.15 2.23 11.29
CA TYR A 236 3.43 3.49 11.05
C TYR A 236 3.90 4.16 9.76
N GLU A 237 2.97 4.89 9.13
CA GLU A 237 3.21 5.73 7.95
C GLU A 237 2.36 7.00 8.04
N GLU A 238 2.70 8.01 7.25
CA GLU A 238 1.86 9.20 7.10
C GLU A 238 1.05 9.14 5.82
N LEU A 239 -0.17 9.67 5.88
CA LEU A 239 -1.03 9.84 4.71
C LEU A 239 -1.00 11.30 4.23
N PRO A 240 -1.32 11.58 2.96
CA PRO A 240 -1.40 12.93 2.45
C PRO A 240 -2.31 13.82 3.31
N PRO A 241 -1.87 15.04 3.63
CA PRO A 241 -2.60 15.93 4.51
C PRO A 241 -3.87 16.51 3.89
N ASN A 242 -4.02 16.46 2.57
CA ASN A 242 -5.11 17.06 1.83
C ASN A 242 -5.42 16.30 0.53
N LEU A 243 -6.58 16.58 -0.04
CA LEU A 243 -7.07 15.94 -1.26
C LEU A 243 -6.17 16.17 -2.49
N LEU A 244 -5.54 17.36 -2.60
CA LEU A 244 -4.69 17.67 -3.76
C LEU A 244 -3.42 16.79 -3.78
N ASP A 245 -2.82 16.56 -2.63
CA ASP A 245 -1.66 15.70 -2.53
C ASP A 245 -2.04 14.21 -2.67
N GLU A 246 -3.22 13.83 -2.20
CA GLU A 246 -3.81 12.52 -2.47
C GLU A 246 -3.98 12.28 -3.98
N LEU A 247 -4.59 13.20 -4.71
CA LEU A 247 -4.80 13.10 -6.16
C LEU A 247 -3.48 13.01 -6.94
N LYS A 248 -2.43 13.73 -6.50
CA LYS A 248 -1.08 13.61 -7.11
C LYS A 248 -0.49 12.21 -6.88
N ARG A 249 -0.65 11.66 -5.67
CA ARG A 249 -0.21 10.32 -5.31
C ARG A 249 -0.98 9.28 -6.13
N ASP A 250 -2.29 9.40 -6.16
CA ASP A 250 -3.20 8.48 -6.82
C ASP A 250 -3.00 8.44 -8.34
N ARG A 251 -2.78 9.60 -8.98
CA ARG A 251 -2.40 9.68 -10.39
C ARG A 251 -1.13 8.87 -10.70
N ARG A 252 -0.14 8.92 -9.82
CA ARG A 252 1.10 8.16 -9.99
C ARG A 252 0.86 6.65 -9.82
N TRP A 253 0.04 6.27 -8.86
CA TRP A 253 -0.33 4.88 -8.63
C TRP A 253 -1.20 4.32 -9.75
N CYS A 254 -2.15 5.08 -10.25
CA CYS A 254 -2.94 4.73 -11.44
C CYS A 254 -2.03 4.38 -12.61
N HIS A 255 -1.09 5.27 -12.94
CA HIS A 255 -0.14 5.03 -14.02
C HIS A 255 0.68 3.75 -13.79
N GLY A 256 1.20 3.56 -12.58
CA GLY A 256 1.97 2.37 -12.22
C GLY A 256 1.17 1.07 -12.34
N ASN A 257 -0.09 1.06 -11.87
CA ASN A 257 -0.95 -0.13 -11.97
C ASN A 257 -1.32 -0.45 -13.43
N LEU A 258 -1.62 0.56 -14.26
CA LEU A 258 -1.86 0.37 -15.69
C LEU A 258 -0.63 -0.18 -16.42
N MET A 259 0.59 0.27 -16.06
CA MET A 259 1.83 -0.32 -16.57
C MET A 259 1.98 -1.79 -16.16
N ASN A 260 1.73 -2.10 -14.90
CA ASN A 260 1.87 -3.46 -14.34
C ASN A 260 0.90 -4.46 -14.98
N PHE A 261 -0.25 -4.00 -15.49
CA PHE A 261 -1.19 -4.88 -16.20
C PHE A 261 -0.59 -5.54 -17.44
N ARG A 262 0.43 -4.95 -18.05
CA ARG A 262 1.17 -5.57 -19.15
C ARG A 262 1.87 -6.88 -18.76
N LEU A 263 2.09 -7.08 -17.44
CA LEU A 263 2.68 -8.31 -16.90
C LEU A 263 1.63 -9.40 -16.62
N PHE A 264 0.34 -9.10 -16.76
CA PHE A 264 -0.76 -10.03 -16.48
C PHE A 264 -0.62 -11.36 -17.24
N LEU A 265 -0.20 -11.33 -18.51
CA LEU A 265 -0.05 -12.51 -19.36
C LEU A 265 1.36 -13.12 -19.35
N VAL A 266 2.29 -12.58 -18.57
CA VAL A 266 3.66 -13.09 -18.51
C VAL A 266 3.67 -14.52 -17.96
N LYS A 267 4.44 -15.41 -18.62
CA LYS A 267 4.55 -16.82 -18.23
C LYS A 267 5.21 -16.96 -16.84
N GLY A 268 4.69 -17.90 -16.06
CA GLY A 268 5.19 -18.22 -14.73
C GLY A 268 4.70 -17.30 -13.60
N MET A 269 3.84 -16.31 -13.89
CA MET A 269 3.19 -15.52 -12.82
C MET A 269 2.09 -16.36 -12.14
N HIS A 270 2.10 -16.34 -10.81
CA HIS A 270 1.09 -17.04 -10.02
C HIS A 270 -0.30 -16.40 -10.21
N PRO A 271 -1.40 -17.19 -10.22
CA PRO A 271 -2.76 -16.67 -10.44
C PRO A 271 -3.15 -15.54 -9.47
N VAL A 272 -2.76 -15.61 -8.20
CA VAL A 272 -3.03 -14.56 -7.21
C VAL A 272 -2.37 -13.24 -7.62
N HIS A 273 -1.11 -13.23 -8.09
CA HIS A 273 -0.46 -12.00 -8.56
C HIS A 273 -1.09 -11.46 -9.85
N ARG A 274 -1.61 -12.33 -10.72
CA ARG A 274 -2.43 -11.88 -11.87
C ARG A 274 -3.72 -11.20 -11.38
N ALA A 275 -4.39 -11.76 -10.39
CA ALA A 275 -5.55 -11.13 -9.77
C ALA A 275 -5.19 -9.78 -9.14
N VAL A 276 -4.04 -9.65 -8.47
CA VAL A 276 -3.53 -8.39 -7.92
C VAL A 276 -3.33 -7.34 -9.02
N PHE A 277 -2.71 -7.69 -10.16
CA PHE A 277 -2.55 -6.77 -11.29
C PHE A 277 -3.90 -6.35 -11.89
N LEU A 278 -4.85 -7.29 -12.03
CA LEU A 278 -6.20 -6.98 -12.50
C LEU A 278 -6.93 -6.05 -11.52
N THR A 279 -6.88 -6.34 -10.22
CA THR A 279 -7.50 -5.52 -9.17
C THR A 279 -6.90 -4.12 -9.17
N GLY A 280 -5.58 -3.99 -9.34
CA GLY A 280 -4.89 -2.71 -9.44
C GLY A 280 -5.39 -1.85 -10.61
N VAL A 281 -5.68 -2.44 -11.76
CA VAL A 281 -6.29 -1.74 -12.91
C VAL A 281 -7.76 -1.41 -12.63
N MET A 282 -8.53 -2.37 -12.10
CA MET A 282 -9.95 -2.20 -11.82
C MET A 282 -10.21 -1.12 -10.76
N SER A 283 -9.27 -0.89 -9.84
CA SER A 283 -9.36 0.22 -8.87
C SER A 283 -9.52 1.59 -9.53
N TYR A 284 -8.96 1.77 -10.72
CA TYR A 284 -9.04 3.02 -11.49
C TYR A 284 -10.05 2.98 -12.64
N LEU A 285 -10.21 1.84 -13.27
CA LEU A 285 -11.13 1.69 -14.41
C LEU A 285 -12.60 1.61 -13.96
N SER A 286 -12.85 1.16 -12.73
CA SER A 286 -14.22 1.04 -12.20
C SER A 286 -14.98 2.37 -12.19
N ALA A 287 -14.34 3.49 -11.84
CA ALA A 287 -14.98 4.80 -11.79
C ALA A 287 -15.49 5.27 -13.17
N PRO A 288 -14.69 5.29 -14.26
CA PRO A 288 -15.19 5.65 -15.58
C PRO A 288 -16.22 4.64 -16.12
N LEU A 289 -16.10 3.34 -15.80
CA LEU A 289 -17.12 2.36 -16.18
C LEU A 289 -18.44 2.62 -15.45
N TRP A 290 -18.39 2.94 -14.18
CA TRP A 290 -19.57 3.32 -13.39
C TRP A 290 -20.21 4.60 -13.94
N PHE A 291 -19.42 5.61 -14.27
CA PHE A 291 -19.91 6.82 -14.92
C PHE A 291 -20.61 6.52 -16.26
N MET A 292 -19.98 5.70 -17.10
CA MET A 292 -20.60 5.28 -18.38
C MET A 292 -21.92 4.52 -18.15
N PHE A 293 -21.96 3.63 -17.17
CA PHE A 293 -23.18 2.92 -16.80
C PHE A 293 -24.30 3.89 -16.41
N LEU A 294 -24.01 4.87 -15.55
CA LEU A 294 -24.99 5.88 -15.15
C LEU A 294 -25.44 6.76 -16.35
N ALA A 295 -24.52 7.20 -17.18
CA ALA A 295 -24.80 8.02 -18.36
C ALA A 295 -25.68 7.26 -19.36
N LEU A 296 -25.34 6.03 -19.69
CA LEU A 296 -26.11 5.18 -20.61
C LEU A 296 -27.49 4.82 -20.02
N SER A 297 -27.54 4.51 -18.73
CA SER A 297 -28.82 4.22 -18.05
C SER A 297 -29.74 5.44 -18.07
N THR A 298 -29.19 6.64 -17.81
CA THR A 298 -29.96 7.89 -17.89
C THR A 298 -30.42 8.17 -19.32
N ALA A 299 -29.55 8.02 -20.31
CA ALA A 299 -29.90 8.20 -21.72
C ALA A 299 -31.04 7.24 -22.15
N LEU A 300 -30.94 5.96 -21.74
CA LEU A 300 -31.97 4.97 -21.99
C LEU A 300 -33.29 5.35 -21.35
N GLN A 301 -33.30 5.86 -20.10
CA GLN A 301 -34.50 6.32 -19.42
C GLN A 301 -35.14 7.53 -20.14
N VAL A 302 -34.30 8.49 -20.61
CA VAL A 302 -34.76 9.64 -21.38
C VAL A 302 -35.40 9.19 -22.71
N VAL A 303 -34.74 8.30 -23.45
CA VAL A 303 -35.31 7.74 -24.70
C VAL A 303 -36.63 7.04 -24.42
N HIS A 304 -36.68 6.22 -23.37
CA HIS A 304 -37.91 5.51 -23.00
C HIS A 304 -39.05 6.45 -22.60
N ALA A 305 -38.75 7.54 -21.89
CA ALA A 305 -39.73 8.55 -21.49
C ALA A 305 -40.28 9.40 -22.66
N LEU A 306 -39.44 9.59 -23.70
CA LEU A 306 -39.81 10.36 -24.92
C LEU A 306 -40.43 9.50 -26.00
N THR A 307 -40.35 8.17 -25.91
CA THR A 307 -40.92 7.25 -26.91
C THR A 307 -42.28 6.79 -26.46
N GLU A 308 -43.26 6.93 -27.31
CA GLU A 308 -44.62 6.43 -27.04
C GLU A 308 -44.64 4.91 -26.91
N PRO A 309 -45.25 4.35 -25.86
CA PRO A 309 -45.25 2.92 -25.65
C PRO A 309 -46.10 2.23 -26.74
N GLN A 310 -45.48 1.32 -27.49
CA GLN A 310 -46.17 0.51 -28.49
C GLN A 310 -46.64 -0.79 -27.85
N TYR A 311 -47.94 -0.92 -27.69
CA TYR A 311 -48.56 -2.11 -27.10
C TYR A 311 -48.84 -3.21 -28.12
N PHE A 312 -48.89 -2.90 -29.43
CA PHE A 312 -49.15 -3.85 -30.53
C PHE A 312 -47.90 -3.86 -31.43
N LEU A 313 -47.08 -4.90 -31.30
CA LEU A 313 -45.81 -5.04 -32.02
C LEU A 313 -45.94 -5.65 -33.41
N GLN A 314 -47.07 -6.32 -33.68
CA GLN A 314 -47.34 -6.97 -34.95
C GLN A 314 -48.70 -6.54 -35.55
N PRO A 315 -48.78 -6.44 -36.88
CA PRO A 315 -50.07 -6.19 -37.55
C PRO A 315 -51.09 -7.27 -37.18
N ARG A 316 -52.34 -6.89 -36.80
CA ARG A 316 -53.41 -7.78 -36.37
C ARG A 316 -53.18 -8.56 -35.07
N GLN A 317 -52.30 -8.10 -34.22
CA GLN A 317 -52.12 -8.65 -32.87
C GLN A 317 -53.42 -8.44 -32.07
N LEU A 318 -53.99 -9.50 -31.48
CA LEU A 318 -55.26 -9.46 -30.74
C LEU A 318 -55.09 -8.99 -29.31
N PHE A 319 -53.91 -9.19 -28.72
CA PHE A 319 -53.63 -8.84 -27.33
C PHE A 319 -52.45 -7.88 -27.23
N PRO A 320 -52.55 -6.83 -26.38
CA PRO A 320 -51.43 -5.93 -26.16
C PRO A 320 -50.28 -6.63 -25.42
N VAL A 321 -49.03 -6.27 -25.77
CA VAL A 321 -47.83 -6.64 -25.02
C VAL A 321 -47.58 -5.54 -24.00
N TRP A 322 -47.81 -5.85 -22.75
CA TRP A 322 -47.59 -4.89 -21.65
C TRP A 322 -46.10 -4.80 -21.35
N PRO A 323 -45.54 -3.58 -21.11
CA PRO A 323 -44.18 -3.41 -20.62
C PRO A 323 -43.97 -4.21 -19.34
N GLN A 324 -42.94 -5.04 -19.31
CA GLN A 324 -42.63 -5.79 -18.10
C GLN A 324 -41.83 -4.89 -17.15
N TRP A 325 -42.46 -4.51 -16.05
CA TRP A 325 -41.82 -3.77 -14.98
C TRP A 325 -41.23 -4.77 -13.96
N ARG A 326 -39.90 -4.72 -13.75
CA ARG A 326 -39.20 -5.61 -12.81
C ARG A 326 -38.46 -4.82 -11.75
N PRO A 327 -39.13 -4.13 -10.82
CA PRO A 327 -38.51 -3.31 -9.79
C PRO A 327 -37.67 -4.15 -8.84
N GLU A 328 -37.96 -5.43 -8.67
CA GLU A 328 -37.20 -6.38 -7.84
C GLU A 328 -35.74 -6.49 -8.27
N LEU A 329 -35.42 -6.43 -9.57
CA LEU A 329 -34.04 -6.47 -10.07
C LEU A 329 -33.29 -5.18 -9.72
N ALA A 330 -33.93 -4.04 -9.83
CA ALA A 330 -33.30 -2.76 -9.45
C ALA A 330 -33.08 -2.69 -7.93
N ILE A 331 -34.05 -3.15 -7.12
CA ILE A 331 -33.90 -3.24 -5.67
C ILE A 331 -32.77 -4.21 -5.30
N ALA A 332 -32.71 -5.38 -5.94
CA ALA A 332 -31.66 -6.37 -5.69
C ALA A 332 -30.27 -5.82 -6.03
N LEU A 333 -30.12 -5.12 -7.15
CA LEU A 333 -28.87 -4.48 -7.54
C LEU A 333 -28.44 -3.42 -6.52
N PHE A 334 -29.39 -2.54 -6.15
CA PHE A 334 -29.13 -1.49 -5.14
C PHE A 334 -28.75 -2.11 -3.78
N ALA A 335 -29.52 -3.09 -3.30
CA ALA A 335 -29.23 -3.76 -2.04
C ALA A 335 -27.87 -4.47 -2.04
N SER A 336 -27.52 -5.17 -3.14
CA SER A 336 -26.22 -5.82 -3.29
C SER A 336 -25.09 -4.80 -3.26
N THR A 337 -25.23 -3.68 -3.95
CA THR A 337 -24.24 -2.60 -3.94
C THR A 337 -24.07 -2.01 -2.52
N MET A 338 -25.17 -1.74 -1.82
CA MET A 338 -25.12 -1.24 -0.43
C MET A 338 -24.44 -2.23 0.51
N VAL A 339 -24.75 -3.51 0.39
CA VAL A 339 -24.11 -4.56 1.19
C VAL A 339 -22.60 -4.58 0.91
N LEU A 340 -22.17 -4.59 -0.35
CA LEU A 340 -20.75 -4.62 -0.70
C LEU A 340 -19.97 -3.39 -0.18
N LEU A 341 -20.60 -2.21 -0.19
CA LEU A 341 -19.95 -0.96 0.27
C LEU A 341 -19.91 -0.85 1.80
N PHE A 342 -20.98 -1.21 2.48
CA PHE A 342 -21.12 -0.91 3.91
C PHE A 342 -20.86 -2.11 4.83
N LEU A 343 -21.04 -3.35 4.37
CA LEU A 343 -20.85 -4.54 5.22
C LEU A 343 -19.44 -4.60 5.83
N PRO A 344 -18.33 -4.34 5.10
CA PRO A 344 -17.00 -4.34 5.72
C PRO A 344 -16.86 -3.29 6.83
N LYS A 345 -17.46 -2.11 6.66
CA LYS A 345 -17.45 -1.05 7.68
C LYS A 345 -18.27 -1.46 8.92
N LEU A 346 -19.44 -2.05 8.72
CA LEU A 346 -20.29 -2.56 9.80
C LEU A 346 -19.64 -3.72 10.56
N LEU A 347 -19.01 -4.64 9.86
CA LEU A 347 -18.27 -5.75 10.49
C LEU A 347 -17.08 -5.25 11.30
N SER A 348 -16.37 -4.22 10.82
CA SER A 348 -15.24 -3.65 11.54
C SER A 348 -15.67 -2.97 12.84
N ILE A 349 -16.77 -2.20 12.82
CA ILE A 349 -17.28 -1.57 14.04
C ILE A 349 -17.83 -2.61 15.02
N LEU A 350 -18.52 -3.63 14.53
CA LEU A 350 -19.00 -4.75 15.35
C LEU A 350 -17.84 -5.45 16.05
N LEU A 351 -16.75 -5.70 15.31
CA LEU A 351 -15.54 -6.29 15.88
C LEU A 351 -14.96 -5.45 17.01
N ILE A 352 -14.91 -4.11 16.83
CA ILE A 352 -14.45 -3.17 17.87
C ILE A 352 -15.39 -3.19 19.08
N TRP A 353 -16.70 -3.23 18.87
CA TRP A 353 -17.66 -3.32 19.97
C TRP A 353 -17.49 -4.62 20.76
N CYS A 354 -17.22 -5.72 20.09
CA CYS A 354 -16.98 -7.01 20.75
C CYS A 354 -15.63 -7.09 21.48
N LYS A 355 -14.55 -6.51 20.90
CA LYS A 355 -13.20 -6.56 21.47
C LYS A 355 -12.95 -5.49 22.56
N GLY A 356 -13.68 -4.40 22.52
CA GLY A 356 -13.59 -3.28 23.47
C GLY A 356 -13.36 -1.94 22.80
N THR A 357 -14.10 -0.94 23.27
CA THR A 357 -14.11 0.42 22.67
C THR A 357 -13.21 1.42 23.40
N LYS A 358 -12.52 1.02 24.48
CA LYS A 358 -11.75 1.93 25.34
C LYS A 358 -10.67 2.70 24.58
N GLU A 359 -9.93 2.02 23.71
CA GLU A 359 -8.86 2.62 22.89
C GLU A 359 -9.38 3.62 21.85
N TYR A 360 -10.68 3.58 21.55
CA TYR A 360 -11.36 4.45 20.58
C TYR A 360 -12.17 5.57 21.26
N GLY A 361 -12.00 5.76 22.56
CA GLY A 361 -12.72 6.78 23.33
C GLY A 361 -14.14 6.40 23.74
N GLY A 362 -14.52 5.11 23.63
CA GLY A 362 -15.80 4.57 24.04
C GLY A 362 -16.80 4.37 22.89
N PHE A 363 -17.86 3.65 23.18
CA PHE A 363 -18.87 3.22 22.21
C PHE A 363 -19.48 4.37 21.38
N TRP A 364 -19.97 5.41 22.02
CA TRP A 364 -20.62 6.52 21.33
C TRP A 364 -19.70 7.32 20.44
N ARG A 365 -18.45 7.55 20.89
CA ARG A 365 -17.45 8.31 20.12
C ARG A 365 -17.03 7.56 18.85
N VAL A 366 -16.75 6.28 18.95
CA VAL A 366 -16.36 5.49 17.76
C VAL A 366 -17.50 5.36 16.77
N THR A 367 -18.75 5.21 17.26
CA THR A 367 -19.94 5.12 16.39
C THR A 367 -20.24 6.44 15.68
N LEU A 368 -20.15 7.57 16.39
CA LEU A 368 -20.32 8.89 15.77
C LEU A 368 -19.22 9.18 14.76
N SER A 369 -17.98 8.84 15.08
CA SER A 369 -16.84 9.01 14.16
C SER A 369 -17.01 8.15 12.90
N LEU A 370 -17.57 6.94 13.01
CA LEU A 370 -17.93 6.10 11.86
C LEU A 370 -18.96 6.79 10.96
N LEU A 371 -20.02 7.34 11.54
CA LEU A 371 -21.05 8.03 10.75
C LEU A 371 -20.50 9.25 10.02
N LEU A 372 -19.66 10.03 10.70
CA LEU A 372 -18.98 11.19 10.12
C LEU A 372 -18.01 10.77 9.00
N GLU A 373 -17.24 9.71 9.20
CA GLU A 373 -16.32 9.19 8.17
C GLU A 373 -17.11 8.68 6.95
N VAL A 374 -18.21 7.96 7.14
CA VAL A 374 -19.07 7.49 6.04
C VAL A 374 -19.63 8.66 5.26
N LEU A 375 -20.17 9.68 5.94
CA LEU A 375 -20.66 10.90 5.29
C LEU A 375 -19.56 11.59 4.48
N PHE A 376 -18.38 11.75 5.09
CA PHE A 376 -17.24 12.37 4.45
C PHE A 376 -16.75 11.58 3.23
N SER A 377 -16.68 10.24 3.33
CA SER A 377 -16.34 9.36 2.21
C SER A 377 -17.33 9.50 1.05
N VAL A 378 -18.63 9.57 1.32
CA VAL A 378 -19.68 9.75 0.29
C VAL A 378 -19.58 11.12 -0.39
N LEU A 379 -19.20 12.17 0.35
CA LEU A 379 -19.05 13.52 -0.22
C LEU A 379 -17.76 13.67 -1.07
N LEU A 380 -16.75 12.82 -0.85
CA LEU A 380 -15.48 12.86 -1.57
C LEU A 380 -15.40 11.83 -2.71
N ALA A 381 -16.33 10.87 -2.76
CA ALA A 381 -16.41 9.87 -3.82
C ALA A 381 -17.02 10.46 -5.09
#